data_bbe0125ed42167c67231b2dd75d85c3a
#
_entry.id   bbe0125ed42167c67231b2dd75d85c3a
#
_cell.length_a   1.000
_cell.length_b   1.000
_cell.length_c   1.000
_cell.angle_alpha   90.00
_cell.angle_beta   90.00
_cell.angle_gamma   90.00
#
_symmetry.space_group_name_H-M   'P 1'
#
loop_
_entity.id
_entity.type
_entity.pdbx_description
1 polymer ?
#
loop_
_entity_poly.entity_id
_entity_poly.type
_entity_poly.pdbx_seq_one_letter_code
_entity_poly.pdbx_strand_id
1 'polypeptide(L)'
;LQLASNIGKILVLLLTDSLVLIQLVYCVMALIQLSYLYFYARKQYPWLDLGAAPDKSAVSQKESVLVHQISGMVFNNTDIILLSVLCDFKTVSVYSIYNIFFSQVQSLITSITQGFSFALGQLFHTDKEKFDEIFTMYETMYIASTFIIYTLMAVFLLPVIQIYTSGINDISYTNAPLVFLFAVMNLLSNGKLPSNHVLEYSGKFRETRSHAVIEMLINISVSVIAILKLGI
;
A
#
# COMPACT_ATOMS: atom_id res chain seq x y z
N LEU A 1 -3.12 6.35 19.36
CA LEU A 1 -3.79 7.40 18.59
C LEU A 1 -4.63 6.85 17.45
N GLN A 2 -4.14 5.87 16.67
CA GLN A 2 -4.89 5.28 15.56
C GLN A 2 -6.16 4.51 16.03
N LEU A 3 -6.06 3.78 17.15
CA LEU A 3 -7.22 3.16 17.77
C LEU A 3 -8.25 4.21 18.23
N ALA A 4 -7.81 5.30 18.86
CA ALA A 4 -8.69 6.38 19.27
C ALA A 4 -9.38 7.05 18.08
N SER A 5 -8.66 7.25 16.96
CA SER A 5 -9.24 7.75 15.71
C SER A 5 -10.32 6.82 15.16
N ASN A 6 -10.08 5.50 15.16
CA ASN A 6 -11.06 4.52 14.68
C ASN A 6 -12.31 4.46 15.58
N ILE A 7 -12.12 4.51 16.91
CA ILE A 7 -13.23 4.59 17.85
C ILE A 7 -14.04 5.87 17.65
N GLY A 8 -13.37 7.02 17.46
CA GLY A 8 -14.04 8.29 17.14
C GLY A 8 -14.90 8.23 15.88
N LYS A 9 -14.38 7.59 14.81
CA LYS A 9 -15.15 7.39 13.56
C LYS A 9 -16.38 6.50 13.77
N ILE A 10 -16.23 5.41 14.52
CA ILE A 10 -17.35 4.50 14.84
C ILE A 10 -18.42 5.25 15.64
N LEU A 11 -18.04 6.04 16.64
CA LEU A 11 -18.98 6.84 17.43
C LEU A 11 -19.73 7.86 16.55
N VAL A 12 -19.05 8.54 15.63
CA VAL A 12 -19.70 9.48 14.71
C VAL A 12 -20.65 8.75 13.77
N LEU A 13 -20.28 7.57 13.24
CA LEU A 13 -21.16 6.74 12.43
C LEU A 13 -22.43 6.29 13.16
N LEU A 14 -22.33 6.00 14.44
CA LEU A 14 -23.47 5.59 15.27
C LEU A 14 -24.39 6.77 15.64
N LEU A 15 -23.86 8.00 15.64
CA LEU A 15 -24.60 9.19 16.06
C LEU A 15 -25.15 10.00 14.87
N THR A 16 -24.50 9.91 13.70
CA THR A 16 -24.84 10.71 12.51
C THR A 16 -24.44 10.00 11.23
N ASP A 17 -25.27 10.07 10.21
CA ASP A 17 -24.98 9.54 8.86
C ASP A 17 -24.14 10.51 8.01
N SER A 18 -23.39 11.43 8.65
CA SER A 18 -22.67 12.49 7.94
C SER A 18 -21.22 12.08 7.62
N LEU A 19 -20.93 11.83 6.35
CA LEU A 19 -19.57 11.57 5.84
C LEU A 19 -18.60 12.73 6.13
N VAL A 20 -19.11 13.97 6.13
CA VAL A 20 -18.31 15.18 6.42
C VAL A 20 -17.81 15.18 7.85
N LEU A 21 -18.63 14.79 8.83
CA LEU A 21 -18.23 14.71 10.23
C LEU A 21 -17.17 13.61 10.45
N ILE A 22 -17.29 12.47 9.77
CA ILE A 22 -16.27 11.40 9.83
C ILE A 22 -14.94 11.94 9.35
N GLN A 23 -14.92 12.65 8.23
CA GLN A 23 -13.70 13.23 7.66
C GLN A 23 -13.11 14.33 8.56
N LEU A 24 -13.96 15.11 9.21
CA LEU A 24 -13.52 16.13 10.16
C LEU A 24 -12.85 15.51 11.39
N VAL A 25 -13.41 14.42 11.94
CA VAL A 25 -12.77 13.65 13.03
C VAL A 25 -11.39 13.16 12.60
N TYR A 26 -11.26 12.65 11.36
CA TYR A 26 -9.95 12.23 10.84
C TYR A 26 -8.94 13.38 10.82
N CYS A 27 -9.33 14.55 10.31
CA CYS A 27 -8.47 15.74 10.29
C CYS A 27 -8.05 16.19 11.69
N VAL A 28 -8.99 16.26 12.63
CA VAL A 28 -8.69 16.65 14.03
C VAL A 28 -7.72 15.66 14.68
N MET A 29 -7.94 14.36 14.51
CA MET A 29 -7.04 13.35 15.07
C MET A 29 -5.65 13.39 14.43
N ALA A 30 -5.55 13.69 13.14
CA ALA A 30 -4.26 13.89 12.47
C ALA A 30 -3.48 15.08 13.04
N LEU A 31 -4.17 16.20 13.32
CA LEU A 31 -3.56 17.37 13.96
C LEU A 31 -3.10 17.07 15.39
N ILE A 32 -3.88 16.32 16.17
CA ILE A 32 -3.50 15.88 17.51
C ILE A 32 -2.26 14.99 17.44
N GLN A 33 -2.22 14.05 16.48
CA GLN A 33 -1.07 13.17 16.27
C GLN A 33 0.19 13.96 15.90
N LEU A 34 0.09 14.93 15.00
CA LEU A 34 1.20 15.80 14.61
C LEU A 34 1.74 16.59 15.82
N SER A 35 0.84 17.20 16.58
CA SER A 35 1.20 17.97 17.78
C SER A 35 1.88 17.08 18.83
N TYR A 36 1.33 15.90 19.09
CA TYR A 36 1.93 14.94 20.01
C TYR A 36 3.35 14.54 19.58
N LEU A 37 3.54 14.19 18.30
CA LEU A 37 4.86 13.82 17.78
C LEU A 37 5.86 14.96 17.87
N TYR A 38 5.44 16.19 17.58
CA TYR A 38 6.29 17.38 17.72
C TYR A 38 6.77 17.58 19.15
N PHE A 39 5.87 17.56 20.14
CA PHE A 39 6.22 17.71 21.54
C PHE A 39 7.06 16.53 22.06
N TYR A 40 6.73 15.32 21.65
CA TYR A 40 7.49 14.13 22.01
C TYR A 40 8.91 14.19 21.47
N ALA A 41 9.06 14.54 20.19
CA ALA A 41 10.37 14.67 19.56
C ALA A 41 11.24 15.73 20.27
N ARG A 42 10.69 16.91 20.57
CA ARG A 42 11.41 17.95 21.32
C ARG A 42 11.83 17.51 22.72
N LYS A 43 10.99 16.74 23.41
CA LYS A 43 11.28 16.28 24.77
C LYS A 43 12.33 15.14 24.77
N GLN A 44 12.21 14.20 23.84
CA GLN A 44 13.06 13.01 23.82
C GLN A 44 14.40 13.24 23.13
N TYR A 45 14.46 14.17 22.18
CA TYR A 45 15.64 14.46 21.37
C TYR A 45 16.05 15.95 21.48
N PRO A 46 16.48 16.42 22.69
CA PRO A 46 16.84 17.83 22.90
C PRO A 46 18.07 18.23 22.09
N TRP A 47 18.87 17.30 21.62
CA TRP A 47 20.04 17.52 20.77
C TRP A 47 19.67 17.87 19.32
N LEU A 48 18.40 17.70 18.93
CA LEU A 48 17.93 17.95 17.57
C LEU A 48 17.75 19.46 17.37
N ASP A 49 18.68 20.07 16.64
CA ASP A 49 18.58 21.49 16.28
C ASP A 49 17.75 21.63 14.99
N LEU A 50 16.51 22.12 15.15
CA LEU A 50 15.61 22.39 14.01
C LEU A 50 16.00 23.65 13.23
N GLY A 51 16.92 24.46 13.74
CA GLY A 51 17.45 25.67 13.09
C GLY A 51 18.73 25.39 12.28
N ALA A 52 19.29 24.18 12.35
CA ALA A 52 20.52 23.85 11.63
C ALA A 52 20.33 23.99 10.10
N ALA A 53 21.39 24.47 9.44
CA ALA A 53 21.36 24.61 7.99
C ALA A 53 21.13 23.26 7.31
N PRO A 54 20.20 23.17 6.34
CA PRO A 54 19.88 21.89 5.70
C PRO A 54 21.06 21.38 4.88
N ASP A 55 21.45 20.13 5.13
CA ASP A 55 22.42 19.43 4.28
C ASP A 55 21.77 19.02 2.96
N LYS A 56 22.05 19.78 1.90
CA LYS A 56 21.53 19.52 0.56
C LYS A 56 22.10 18.24 -0.06
N SER A 57 23.27 17.78 0.39
CA SER A 57 23.90 16.55 -0.10
C SER A 57 23.15 15.31 0.37
N ALA A 58 22.67 15.33 1.61
CA ALA A 58 21.89 14.24 2.20
C ALA A 58 20.55 13.98 1.48
N VAL A 59 20.00 15.01 0.82
CA VAL A 59 18.74 14.91 0.05
C VAL A 59 18.96 15.01 -1.47
N SER A 60 20.14 14.68 -1.95
CA SER A 60 20.52 14.80 -3.37
C SER A 60 19.64 13.96 -4.31
N GLN A 61 19.07 12.85 -3.84
CA GLN A 61 18.20 11.97 -4.61
C GLN A 61 16.69 12.22 -4.41
N LYS A 62 16.29 13.25 -3.68
CA LYS A 62 14.88 13.54 -3.35
C LYS A 62 13.95 13.54 -4.57
N GLU A 63 14.41 14.08 -5.70
CA GLU A 63 13.63 14.12 -6.94
C GLU A 63 13.40 12.72 -7.51
N SER A 64 14.41 11.85 -7.48
CA SER A 64 14.30 10.48 -7.95
C SER A 64 13.38 9.65 -7.04
N VAL A 65 13.47 9.83 -5.72
CA VAL A 65 12.56 9.19 -4.76
C VAL A 65 11.12 9.68 -4.96
N LEU A 66 10.93 10.99 -5.19
CA LEU A 66 9.60 11.56 -5.49
C LEU A 66 9.00 10.96 -6.76
N VAL A 67 9.79 10.81 -7.83
CA VAL A 67 9.34 10.15 -9.06
C VAL A 67 8.90 8.72 -8.80
N HIS A 68 9.66 7.94 -8.03
CA HIS A 68 9.28 6.59 -7.65
C HIS A 68 7.97 6.55 -6.85
N GLN A 69 7.82 7.44 -5.86
CA GLN A 69 6.61 7.49 -5.03
C GLN A 69 5.38 7.90 -5.84
N ILE A 70 5.49 8.91 -6.71
CA ILE A 70 4.39 9.35 -7.57
C ILE A 70 4.03 8.24 -8.57
N SER A 71 5.02 7.63 -9.22
CA SER A 71 4.78 6.53 -10.16
C SER A 71 4.10 5.33 -9.48
N GLY A 72 4.55 4.97 -8.27
CA GLY A 72 3.93 3.90 -7.49
C GLY A 72 2.51 4.26 -7.03
N MET A 73 2.27 5.50 -6.60
CA MET A 73 0.94 5.97 -6.23
C MET A 73 -0.04 5.92 -7.41
N VAL A 74 0.39 6.39 -8.58
CA VAL A 74 -0.41 6.34 -9.80
C VAL A 74 -0.67 4.88 -10.19
N PHE A 75 0.38 4.05 -10.24
CA PHE A 75 0.26 2.62 -10.57
C PHE A 75 -0.78 1.91 -9.69
N ASN A 76 -0.75 2.12 -8.39
CA ASN A 76 -1.63 1.44 -7.43
C ASN A 76 -3.08 1.96 -7.41
N ASN A 77 -3.34 3.16 -7.95
CA ASN A 77 -4.69 3.76 -7.93
C ASN A 77 -5.32 3.91 -9.32
N THR A 78 -4.57 3.62 -10.38
CA THR A 78 -5.04 3.79 -11.76
C THR A 78 -6.32 3.02 -12.03
N ASP A 79 -6.43 1.79 -11.57
CA ASP A 79 -7.58 0.93 -11.86
C ASP A 79 -8.88 1.52 -11.30
N ILE A 80 -8.89 1.93 -10.03
CA ILE A 80 -10.08 2.55 -9.42
C ILE A 80 -10.44 3.87 -10.11
N ILE A 81 -9.45 4.70 -10.45
CA ILE A 81 -9.67 5.98 -11.12
C ILE A 81 -10.25 5.74 -12.52
N LEU A 82 -9.67 4.85 -13.29
CA LEU A 82 -10.13 4.56 -14.65
C LEU A 82 -11.54 3.94 -14.64
N LEU A 83 -11.80 2.98 -13.75
CA LEU A 83 -13.13 2.40 -13.60
C LEU A 83 -14.16 3.46 -13.19
N SER A 84 -13.80 4.41 -12.34
CA SER A 84 -14.70 5.48 -11.91
C SER A 84 -15.04 6.48 -13.01
N VAL A 85 -14.14 6.66 -13.99
CA VAL A 85 -14.32 7.61 -15.11
C VAL A 85 -14.96 6.94 -16.32
N LEU A 86 -14.61 5.67 -16.60
CA LEU A 86 -14.95 4.97 -17.84
C LEU A 86 -16.08 3.96 -17.67
N CYS A 87 -16.38 3.53 -16.44
CA CYS A 87 -17.40 2.53 -16.14
C CYS A 87 -18.52 3.10 -15.25
N ASP A 88 -19.50 2.25 -14.94
CA ASP A 88 -20.58 2.60 -14.02
C ASP A 88 -20.18 2.41 -12.55
N PHE A 89 -20.88 3.09 -11.65
CA PHE A 89 -20.60 3.00 -10.19
C PHE A 89 -20.78 1.59 -9.62
N LYS A 90 -21.61 0.76 -10.24
CA LYS A 90 -21.83 -0.63 -9.80
C LYS A 90 -20.58 -1.46 -10.01
N THR A 91 -19.95 -1.36 -11.18
CA THR A 91 -18.67 -2.01 -11.49
C THR A 91 -17.56 -1.56 -10.52
N VAL A 92 -17.47 -0.25 -10.25
CA VAL A 92 -16.52 0.30 -9.27
C VAL A 92 -16.76 -0.26 -7.88
N SER A 93 -18.03 -0.40 -7.46
CA SER A 93 -18.39 -0.94 -6.15
C SER A 93 -17.95 -2.41 -6.02
N VAL A 94 -18.19 -3.24 -7.03
CA VAL A 94 -17.72 -4.64 -7.04
C VAL A 94 -16.20 -4.68 -6.92
N TYR A 95 -15.47 -3.98 -7.80
CA TYR A 95 -14.00 -3.93 -7.75
C TYR A 95 -13.47 -3.48 -6.39
N SER A 96 -14.07 -2.42 -5.81
CA SER A 96 -13.65 -1.84 -4.54
C SER A 96 -13.76 -2.81 -3.37
N ILE A 97 -14.78 -3.66 -3.33
CA ILE A 97 -14.90 -4.68 -2.27
C ILE A 97 -13.72 -5.66 -2.33
N TYR A 98 -13.40 -6.18 -3.51
CA TYR A 98 -12.24 -7.06 -3.66
C TYR A 98 -10.95 -6.35 -3.26
N ASN A 99 -10.75 -5.13 -3.75
CA ASN A 99 -9.58 -4.32 -3.44
C ASN A 99 -9.42 -4.06 -1.93
N ILE A 100 -10.51 -3.83 -1.19
CA ILE A 100 -10.46 -3.66 0.27
C ILE A 100 -9.87 -4.91 0.94
N PHE A 101 -10.37 -6.10 0.63
CA PHE A 101 -9.86 -7.33 1.26
C PHE A 101 -8.38 -7.58 0.94
N PHE A 102 -7.99 -7.45 -0.33
CA PHE A 102 -6.60 -7.63 -0.74
C PHE A 102 -5.67 -6.58 -0.14
N SER A 103 -6.09 -5.31 -0.09
CA SER A 103 -5.30 -4.23 0.49
C SER A 103 -5.12 -4.37 2.02
N GLN A 104 -6.12 -4.91 2.74
CA GLN A 104 -5.96 -5.18 4.17
C GLN A 104 -4.94 -6.30 4.42
N VAL A 105 -4.99 -7.38 3.63
CA VAL A 105 -4.00 -8.46 3.70
C VAL A 105 -2.61 -7.93 3.35
N GLN A 106 -2.50 -7.09 2.31
CA GLN A 106 -1.25 -6.41 1.95
C GLN A 106 -0.70 -5.57 3.12
N SER A 107 -1.56 -4.81 3.80
CA SER A 107 -1.17 -4.01 4.96
C SER A 107 -0.61 -4.87 6.10
N LEU A 108 -1.19 -6.04 6.34
CA LEU A 108 -0.68 -6.98 7.35
C LEU A 108 0.70 -7.53 6.95
N ILE A 109 0.86 -7.97 5.71
CA ILE A 109 2.15 -8.44 5.18
C ILE A 109 3.21 -7.35 5.34
N THR A 110 2.91 -6.12 4.90
CA THR A 110 3.83 -4.98 4.99
C THR A 110 4.19 -4.65 6.45
N SER A 111 3.23 -4.70 7.37
CA SER A 111 3.49 -4.42 8.79
C SER A 111 4.45 -5.44 9.41
N ILE A 112 4.35 -6.71 9.04
CA ILE A 112 5.25 -7.77 9.51
C ILE A 112 6.64 -7.58 8.90
N THR A 113 6.70 -7.30 7.60
CA THR A 113 7.97 -7.24 6.86
C THR A 113 8.78 -5.97 7.15
N GLN A 114 8.14 -4.88 7.55
CA GLN A 114 8.84 -3.64 7.92
C GLN A 114 9.88 -3.84 9.03
N GLY A 115 9.59 -4.67 10.04
CA GLY A 115 10.55 -4.98 11.09
C GLY A 115 11.82 -5.66 10.56
N PHE A 116 11.66 -6.59 9.64
CA PHE A 116 12.78 -7.27 8.99
C PHE A 116 13.55 -6.34 8.05
N SER A 117 12.86 -5.46 7.33
CA SER A 117 13.47 -4.49 6.43
C SER A 117 14.48 -3.59 7.13
N PHE A 118 14.19 -3.08 8.33
CA PHE A 118 15.13 -2.27 9.10
C PHE A 118 16.39 -3.04 9.49
N ALA A 119 16.25 -4.28 9.97
CA ALA A 119 17.38 -5.12 10.35
C ALA A 119 18.27 -5.48 9.14
N LEU A 120 17.63 -5.82 8.01
CA LEU A 120 18.34 -6.12 6.76
C LEU A 120 19.05 -4.89 6.21
N GLY A 121 18.43 -3.71 6.27
CA GLY A 121 19.07 -2.46 5.87
C GLY A 121 20.31 -2.13 6.67
N GLN A 122 20.31 -2.40 7.98
CA GLN A 122 21.49 -2.27 8.82
C GLN A 122 22.59 -3.26 8.42
N LEU A 123 22.25 -4.53 8.22
CA LEU A 123 23.21 -5.56 7.79
C LEU A 123 23.81 -5.27 6.42
N PHE A 124 23.02 -4.73 5.48
CA PHE A 124 23.49 -4.36 4.14
C PHE A 124 24.68 -3.40 4.17
N HIS A 125 24.75 -2.52 5.18
CA HIS A 125 25.83 -1.55 5.33
C HIS A 125 26.93 -1.98 6.29
N THR A 126 26.72 -2.98 7.15
CA THR A 126 27.69 -3.38 8.18
C THR A 126 28.36 -4.71 7.91
N ASP A 127 27.65 -5.69 7.35
CA ASP A 127 28.15 -7.07 7.14
C ASP A 127 27.45 -7.69 5.92
N LYS A 128 28.12 -7.62 4.77
CA LYS A 128 27.53 -8.03 3.50
C LYS A 128 27.38 -9.55 3.37
N GLU A 129 28.30 -10.34 3.92
CA GLU A 129 28.19 -11.81 3.86
C GLU A 129 26.99 -12.30 4.65
N LYS A 130 26.82 -11.76 5.84
CA LYS A 130 25.69 -12.07 6.70
C LYS A 130 24.37 -11.52 6.13
N PHE A 131 24.42 -10.36 5.44
CA PHE A 131 23.27 -9.85 4.72
C PHE A 131 22.81 -10.82 3.64
N ASP A 132 23.71 -11.32 2.79
CA ASP A 132 23.35 -12.20 1.67
C ASP A 132 22.73 -13.51 2.17
N GLU A 133 23.25 -14.09 3.27
CA GLU A 133 22.70 -15.29 3.90
C GLU A 133 21.29 -15.04 4.45
N ILE A 134 21.13 -14.01 5.28
CA ILE A 134 19.85 -13.72 5.94
C ILE A 134 18.82 -13.21 4.92
N PHE A 135 19.24 -12.45 3.92
CA PHE A 135 18.36 -11.96 2.87
C PHE A 135 17.79 -13.10 2.02
N THR A 136 18.62 -14.10 1.65
CA THR A 136 18.15 -15.29 0.92
C THR A 136 17.11 -16.07 1.71
N MET A 137 17.33 -16.23 3.01
CA MET A 137 16.35 -16.88 3.90
C MET A 137 15.05 -16.05 4.00
N TYR A 138 15.18 -14.75 4.21
CA TYR A 138 14.04 -13.81 4.27
C TYR A 138 13.22 -13.84 2.97
N GLU A 139 13.86 -13.72 1.80
CA GLU A 139 13.22 -13.74 0.49
C GLU A 139 12.44 -15.03 0.26
N THR A 140 13.06 -16.18 0.56
CA THR A 140 12.43 -17.50 0.43
C THR A 140 11.20 -17.62 1.33
N MET A 141 11.32 -17.25 2.60
CA MET A 141 10.20 -17.31 3.55
C MET A 141 9.10 -16.31 3.19
N TYR A 142 9.47 -15.12 2.71
CA TYR A 142 8.54 -14.10 2.28
C TYR A 142 7.70 -14.58 1.08
N ILE A 143 8.36 -15.08 0.03
CA ILE A 143 7.68 -15.58 -1.18
C ILE A 143 6.78 -16.78 -0.84
N ALA A 144 7.26 -17.73 -0.03
CA ALA A 144 6.46 -18.88 0.39
C ALA A 144 5.23 -18.44 1.21
N SER A 145 5.40 -17.53 2.14
CA SER A 145 4.31 -17.01 2.98
C SER A 145 3.27 -16.25 2.16
N THR A 146 3.71 -15.38 1.28
CA THR A 146 2.80 -14.62 0.38
C THR A 146 2.05 -15.54 -0.56
N PHE A 147 2.71 -16.56 -1.11
CA PHE A 147 2.04 -17.56 -1.94
C PHE A 147 0.93 -18.29 -1.18
N ILE A 148 1.21 -18.75 0.05
CA ILE A 148 0.21 -19.41 0.91
C ILE A 148 -0.96 -18.47 1.19
N ILE A 149 -0.69 -17.23 1.60
CA ILE A 149 -1.72 -16.24 1.95
C ILE A 149 -2.62 -15.96 0.75
N TYR A 150 -2.08 -15.65 -0.41
CA TYR A 150 -2.91 -15.33 -1.59
C TYR A 150 -3.61 -16.55 -2.18
N THR A 151 -3.05 -17.76 -2.02
CA THR A 151 -3.76 -18.99 -2.35
C THR A 151 -4.98 -19.21 -1.44
N LEU A 152 -4.81 -19.00 -0.13
CA LEU A 152 -5.94 -19.05 0.81
C LEU A 152 -6.99 -17.97 0.48
N MET A 153 -6.55 -16.76 0.15
CA MET A 153 -7.45 -15.70 -0.33
C MET A 153 -8.24 -16.16 -1.57
N ALA A 154 -7.57 -16.75 -2.55
CA ALA A 154 -8.23 -17.21 -3.78
C ALA A 154 -9.32 -18.26 -3.50
N VAL A 155 -9.14 -19.10 -2.48
CA VAL A 155 -10.10 -20.16 -2.11
C VAL A 155 -11.23 -19.63 -1.22
N PHE A 156 -10.89 -18.84 -0.20
CA PHE A 156 -11.84 -18.50 0.87
C PHE A 156 -12.50 -17.12 0.72
N LEU A 157 -12.01 -16.24 -0.15
CA LEU A 157 -12.53 -14.88 -0.24
C LEU A 157 -13.97 -14.83 -0.77
N LEU A 158 -14.32 -15.69 -1.72
CA LEU A 158 -15.66 -15.64 -2.31
C LEU A 158 -16.78 -15.88 -1.29
N PRO A 159 -16.73 -16.92 -0.43
CA PRO A 159 -17.67 -17.08 0.68
C PRO A 159 -17.69 -15.88 1.64
N VAL A 160 -16.54 -15.29 1.93
CA VAL A 160 -16.45 -14.10 2.79
C VAL A 160 -17.18 -12.91 2.18
N ILE A 161 -16.99 -12.66 0.87
CA ILE A 161 -17.71 -11.61 0.14
C ILE A 161 -19.22 -11.87 0.17
N GLN A 162 -19.67 -13.11 -0.04
CA GLN A 162 -21.09 -13.47 0.04
C GLN A 162 -21.70 -13.13 1.41
N ILE A 163 -20.99 -13.45 2.49
CA ILE A 163 -21.43 -13.10 3.85
C ILE A 163 -21.44 -11.57 4.03
N TYR A 164 -20.37 -10.89 3.62
CA TYR A 164 -20.22 -9.45 3.77
C TYR A 164 -21.30 -8.66 3.02
N THR A 165 -21.70 -9.14 1.85
CA THR A 165 -22.70 -8.48 0.99
C THR A 165 -24.11 -9.07 1.15
N SER A 166 -24.37 -9.94 2.11
CA SER A 166 -25.64 -10.68 2.27
C SER A 166 -26.87 -9.81 2.44
N GLY A 167 -26.73 -8.56 2.87
CA GLY A 167 -27.84 -7.58 3.01
C GLY A 167 -28.01 -6.65 1.80
N ILE A 168 -27.19 -6.77 0.75
CA ILE A 168 -27.15 -5.88 -0.39
C ILE A 168 -27.68 -6.62 -1.61
N ASN A 169 -28.80 -6.14 -2.17
CA ASN A 169 -29.51 -6.84 -3.27
C ASN A 169 -29.54 -6.02 -4.58
N ASP A 170 -28.69 -5.02 -4.71
CA ASP A 170 -28.66 -4.11 -5.88
C ASP A 170 -27.91 -4.73 -7.08
N ILE A 171 -26.87 -5.50 -6.81
CA ILE A 171 -26.03 -6.18 -7.79
C ILE A 171 -25.45 -7.49 -7.21
N SER A 172 -24.92 -8.36 -8.09
CA SER A 172 -24.16 -9.52 -7.67
C SER A 172 -22.69 -9.12 -7.43
N TYR A 173 -22.22 -9.26 -6.20
CA TYR A 173 -20.83 -9.03 -5.82
C TYR A 173 -19.94 -10.27 -5.99
N THR A 174 -20.51 -11.44 -6.30
CA THR A 174 -19.76 -12.68 -6.42
C THR A 174 -19.21 -12.87 -7.83
N ASN A 175 -17.88 -12.82 -7.96
CA ASN A 175 -17.18 -12.97 -9.22
C ASN A 175 -15.89 -13.79 -9.02
N ALA A 176 -15.94 -15.10 -9.27
CA ALA A 176 -14.80 -15.99 -9.05
C ALA A 176 -13.57 -15.66 -9.93
N PRO A 177 -13.70 -15.36 -11.23
CA PRO A 177 -12.59 -14.87 -12.04
C PRO A 177 -11.88 -13.65 -11.43
N LEU A 178 -12.63 -12.72 -10.85
CA LEU A 178 -12.07 -11.51 -10.24
C LEU A 178 -11.22 -11.84 -9.01
N VAL A 179 -11.66 -12.77 -8.15
CA VAL A 179 -10.85 -13.25 -7.02
C VAL A 179 -9.51 -13.78 -7.49
N PHE A 180 -9.55 -14.64 -8.50
CA PHE A 180 -8.34 -15.27 -9.04
C PHE A 180 -7.38 -14.23 -9.63
N LEU A 181 -7.90 -13.28 -10.43
CA LEU A 181 -7.09 -12.21 -11.02
C LEU A 181 -6.46 -11.32 -9.95
N PHE A 182 -7.21 -10.93 -8.92
CA PHE A 182 -6.66 -10.17 -7.79
C PHE A 182 -5.58 -10.95 -7.04
N ALA A 183 -5.78 -12.26 -6.80
CA ALA A 183 -4.80 -13.10 -6.14
C ALA A 183 -3.49 -13.19 -6.93
N VAL A 184 -3.57 -13.44 -8.24
CA VAL A 184 -2.39 -13.49 -9.13
C VAL A 184 -1.70 -12.14 -9.20
N MET A 185 -2.45 -11.05 -9.40
CA MET A 185 -1.89 -9.70 -9.46
C MET A 185 -1.15 -9.33 -8.18
N ASN A 186 -1.77 -9.58 -7.02
CA ASN A 186 -1.14 -9.29 -5.73
C ASN A 186 0.07 -10.20 -5.46
N LEU A 187 0.03 -11.47 -5.84
CA LEU A 187 1.17 -12.38 -5.72
C LEU A 187 2.36 -11.88 -6.55
N LEU A 188 2.14 -11.50 -7.81
CA LEU A 188 3.19 -10.95 -8.67
C LEU A 188 3.72 -9.62 -8.16
N SER A 189 2.84 -8.73 -7.71
CA SER A 189 3.22 -7.44 -7.14
C SER A 189 4.06 -7.59 -5.88
N ASN A 190 3.70 -8.54 -5.00
CA ASN A 190 4.47 -8.82 -3.80
C ASN A 190 5.80 -9.53 -4.08
N GLY A 191 5.89 -10.32 -5.14
CA GLY A 191 7.13 -11.00 -5.50
C GLY A 191 8.31 -10.06 -5.74
N LYS A 192 8.08 -8.80 -6.09
CA LYS A 192 9.13 -7.78 -6.26
C LYS A 192 9.51 -7.02 -4.99
N LEU A 193 8.78 -7.19 -3.87
CA LEU A 193 9.01 -6.41 -2.65
C LEU A 193 10.40 -6.61 -2.03
N PRO A 194 10.96 -7.83 -1.90
CA PRO A 194 12.31 -8.02 -1.41
C PRO A 194 13.35 -7.27 -2.24
N SER A 195 13.24 -7.32 -3.57
CA SER A 195 14.15 -6.58 -4.47
C SER A 195 14.01 -5.07 -4.33
N ASN A 196 12.81 -4.54 -4.09
CA ASN A 196 12.59 -3.12 -3.81
C ASN A 196 13.29 -2.69 -2.52
N HIS A 197 13.32 -3.51 -1.48
CA HIS A 197 14.07 -3.20 -0.26
C HIS A 197 15.58 -3.11 -0.53
N VAL A 198 16.15 -3.98 -1.37
CA VAL A 198 17.58 -3.88 -1.77
C VAL A 198 17.84 -2.58 -2.53
N LEU A 199 16.91 -2.14 -3.37
CA LEU A 199 16.99 -0.84 -4.04
C LEU A 199 17.00 0.31 -3.02
N GLU A 200 16.14 0.25 -2.01
CA GLU A 200 16.08 1.24 -0.94
C GLU A 200 17.41 1.29 -0.15
N TYR A 201 17.97 0.13 0.25
CA TYR A 201 19.23 0.06 0.97
C TYR A 201 20.42 0.57 0.14
N SER A 202 20.43 0.27 -1.15
CA SER A 202 21.50 0.71 -2.06
C SER A 202 21.41 2.18 -2.46
N GLY A 203 20.26 2.83 -2.24
CA GLY A 203 20.01 4.23 -2.61
C GLY A 203 20.05 4.51 -4.12
N LYS A 204 19.85 3.49 -4.97
CA LYS A 204 19.97 3.62 -6.44
C LYS A 204 18.68 4.13 -7.13
N PHE A 205 17.96 5.00 -6.46
CA PHE A 205 16.70 5.57 -7.01
C PHE A 205 16.88 6.34 -8.31
N ARG A 206 18.04 7.00 -8.49
CA ARG A 206 18.33 7.78 -9.70
C ARG A 206 18.46 6.89 -10.94
N GLU A 207 19.03 5.71 -10.78
CA GLU A 207 19.26 4.77 -11.90
C GLU A 207 17.95 4.09 -12.33
N THR A 208 17.02 3.89 -11.41
CA THR A 208 15.79 3.14 -11.64
C THR A 208 14.54 3.99 -11.85
N ARG A 209 14.64 5.33 -11.71
CA ARG A 209 13.49 6.23 -11.86
C ARG A 209 12.77 6.11 -13.21
N SER A 210 13.54 5.92 -14.31
CA SER A 210 12.97 5.75 -15.63
C SER A 210 12.14 4.47 -15.75
N HIS A 211 12.57 3.38 -15.11
CA HIS A 211 11.84 2.13 -15.09
C HIS A 211 10.50 2.30 -14.36
N ALA A 212 10.46 3.01 -13.23
CA ALA A 212 9.24 3.29 -12.50
C ALA A 212 8.22 4.10 -13.33
N VAL A 213 8.69 5.09 -14.10
CA VAL A 213 7.83 5.87 -15.01
C VAL A 213 7.32 5.01 -16.16
N ILE A 214 8.17 4.20 -16.77
CA ILE A 214 7.77 3.29 -17.87
C ILE A 214 6.74 2.27 -17.35
N GLU A 215 6.96 1.66 -16.19
CA GLU A 215 6.01 0.72 -15.57
C GLU A 215 4.64 1.38 -15.34
N MET A 216 4.62 2.59 -14.82
CA MET A 216 3.40 3.39 -14.64
C MET A 216 2.68 3.66 -15.97
N LEU A 217 3.41 4.11 -17.00
CA LEU A 217 2.82 4.42 -18.31
C LEU A 217 2.27 3.18 -19.02
N ILE A 218 2.98 2.05 -18.93
CA ILE A 218 2.50 0.77 -19.47
C ILE A 218 1.21 0.35 -18.75
N ASN A 219 1.19 0.44 -17.41
CA ASN A 219 0.01 0.10 -16.63
C ASN A 219 -1.21 0.93 -17.05
N ILE A 220 -1.08 2.26 -17.12
CA ILE A 220 -2.17 3.14 -17.56
C ILE A 220 -2.62 2.77 -18.98
N SER A 221 -1.69 2.61 -19.92
CA SER A 221 -2.02 2.34 -21.31
C SER A 221 -2.75 1.00 -21.49
N VAL A 222 -2.26 -0.04 -20.83
CA VAL A 222 -2.87 -1.38 -20.86
C VAL A 222 -4.25 -1.35 -20.22
N SER A 223 -4.41 -0.71 -19.06
CA SER A 223 -5.69 -0.59 -18.36
C SER A 223 -6.73 0.16 -19.19
N VAL A 224 -6.36 1.28 -19.82
CA VAL A 224 -7.27 2.02 -20.71
C VAL A 224 -7.70 1.17 -21.91
N ILE A 225 -6.74 0.51 -22.57
CA ILE A 225 -7.04 -0.35 -23.74
C ILE A 225 -7.94 -1.53 -23.33
N ALA A 226 -7.68 -2.14 -22.17
CA ALA A 226 -8.47 -3.25 -21.65
C ALA A 226 -9.92 -2.82 -21.41
N ILE A 227 -10.13 -1.71 -20.71
CA ILE A 227 -11.47 -1.18 -20.42
C ILE A 227 -12.21 -0.85 -21.72
N LEU A 228 -11.58 -0.14 -22.66
CA LEU A 228 -12.25 0.29 -23.91
C LEU A 228 -12.54 -0.86 -24.87
N LYS A 229 -11.73 -1.94 -24.89
CA LYS A 229 -11.90 -3.05 -25.82
C LYS A 229 -12.68 -4.22 -25.23
N LEU A 230 -12.54 -4.51 -23.97
CA LEU A 230 -13.13 -5.67 -23.31
C LEU A 230 -14.45 -5.33 -22.62
N GLY A 231 -14.74 -4.05 -22.40
CA GLY A 231 -16.02 -3.62 -21.85
C GLY A 231 -16.25 -4.13 -20.42
N ILE A 232 -15.21 -4.09 -19.60
CA ILE A 232 -15.30 -4.55 -18.21
C ILE A 232 -16.21 -3.65 -17.40
#